data_8dbaf60a1881f5a2fe308673180e51cc
#
_entry.id   8dbaf60a1881f5a2fe308673180e51cc
#
_cell.length_a   1.000
_cell.length_b   1.000
_cell.length_c   1.000
_cell.angle_alpha   90.00
_cell.angle_beta   90.00
_cell.angle_gamma   90.00
#
_symmetry.space_group_name_H-M   'P 1'
#
loop_
_entity.id
_entity.type
_entity.pdbx_description
1 polymer ?
#
loop_
_entity_poly.entity_id
_entity_poly.type
_entity_poly.pdbx_seq_one_letter_code
_entity_poly.pdbx_strand_id
1 'polypeptide(L)'
;MKCFYYLTSNLDSTSQITDDLHKAGIDDWFIHVLSKDESGLNKKKIHSSNYLEQLDILRYGIIGAIAGFIIGLMVAWFLDSVKPFGPDVPAIVNYAIIGVLTLFGAWEGGLTGIDSENKKITLFHDDLKAGDYLIMIYAKEASEELVKKLMESQHPEAKLAAVDASFYNPLTTLKRI
;
A
#
# COMPACT_ATOMS: atom_id res chain seq x y z
N MET A 1 -3.06 -14.40 -1.12
CA MET A 1 -2.31 -13.81 0.00
C MET A 1 -3.18 -12.74 0.62
N LYS A 2 -3.41 -12.79 1.91
CA LYS A 2 -4.19 -11.80 2.68
C LYS A 2 -3.26 -11.05 3.62
N CYS A 3 -3.63 -9.82 3.96
CA CYS A 3 -2.97 -9.06 5.02
C CYS A 3 -3.89 -8.97 6.22
N PHE A 4 -3.42 -9.41 7.38
CA PHE A 4 -4.10 -9.28 8.67
C PHE A 4 -3.52 -8.08 9.40
N TYR A 5 -4.40 -7.21 9.90
CA TYR A 5 -4.04 -6.00 10.65
C TYR A 5 -4.39 -6.20 12.12
N TYR A 6 -3.38 -6.27 12.97
CA TYR A 6 -3.55 -6.37 14.41
C TYR A 6 -3.08 -5.09 15.09
N LEU A 7 -3.77 -4.68 16.15
CA LEU A 7 -3.42 -3.53 16.98
C LEU A 7 -3.03 -4.00 18.38
N THR A 8 -1.93 -3.46 18.89
CA THR A 8 -1.48 -3.60 20.26
C THR A 8 -0.91 -2.28 20.79
N SER A 9 -1.07 -2.02 22.10
CA SER A 9 -0.57 -0.78 22.72
C SER A 9 0.82 -0.94 23.36
N ASN A 10 1.47 -2.11 23.23
CA ASN A 10 2.69 -2.44 23.94
C ASN A 10 3.81 -2.90 23.00
N LEU A 11 4.97 -2.24 23.08
CA LEU A 11 6.15 -2.60 22.29
C LEU A 11 6.69 -4.00 22.63
N ASP A 12 6.64 -4.41 23.89
CA ASP A 12 7.13 -5.74 24.29
C ASP A 12 6.22 -6.84 23.77
N SER A 13 4.89 -6.64 23.79
CA SER A 13 3.93 -7.52 23.14
C SER A 13 4.17 -7.59 21.62
N THR A 14 4.39 -6.44 20.97
CA THR A 14 4.74 -6.39 19.54
C THR A 14 5.98 -7.22 19.24
N SER A 15 7.03 -7.09 20.05
CA SER A 15 8.27 -7.88 19.90
C SER A 15 8.01 -9.38 20.06
N GLN A 16 7.24 -9.77 21.07
CA GLN A 16 6.92 -11.17 21.32
C GLN A 16 6.08 -11.76 20.20
N ILE A 17 5.08 -11.04 19.69
CA ILE A 17 4.27 -11.45 18.53
C ILE A 17 5.16 -11.72 17.32
N THR A 18 6.09 -10.80 17.02
CA THR A 18 7.02 -10.96 15.90
C THR A 18 7.90 -12.20 16.07
N ASP A 19 8.46 -12.41 17.26
CA ASP A 19 9.30 -13.57 17.56
C ASP A 19 8.53 -14.89 17.44
N ASP A 20 7.29 -14.93 17.90
CA ASP A 20 6.47 -16.15 17.88
C ASP A 20 5.97 -16.47 16.45
N LEU A 21 5.68 -15.45 15.66
CA LEU A 21 5.41 -15.61 14.22
C LEU A 21 6.64 -16.16 13.46
N HIS A 22 7.84 -15.68 13.79
CA HIS A 22 9.09 -16.22 13.23
C HIS A 22 9.31 -17.69 13.61
N LYS A 23 9.10 -18.06 14.87
CA LYS A 23 9.16 -19.47 15.33
C LYS A 23 8.14 -20.35 14.63
N ALA A 24 6.97 -19.79 14.27
CA ALA A 24 5.95 -20.47 13.50
C ALA A 24 6.26 -20.59 11.99
N GLY A 25 7.42 -20.07 11.54
CA GLY A 25 7.88 -20.16 10.16
C GLY A 25 7.37 -19.04 9.24
N ILE A 26 6.85 -17.95 9.79
CA ILE A 26 6.54 -16.74 9.02
C ILE A 26 7.82 -15.92 8.91
N ASP A 27 8.29 -15.70 7.69
CA ASP A 27 9.48 -14.91 7.40
C ASP A 27 9.29 -13.44 7.78
N ASP A 28 10.35 -12.79 8.24
CA ASP A 28 10.40 -11.36 8.59
C ASP A 28 9.86 -10.44 7.49
N TRP A 29 10.10 -10.81 6.24
CA TRP A 29 9.58 -10.11 5.05
C TRP A 29 8.04 -10.06 4.96
N PHE A 30 7.35 -10.88 5.71
CA PHE A 30 5.89 -10.93 5.75
C PHE A 30 5.29 -10.33 7.01
N ILE A 31 6.10 -9.73 7.88
CA ILE A 31 5.66 -9.10 9.12
C ILE A 31 6.18 -7.66 9.14
N HIS A 32 5.29 -6.70 9.02
CA HIS A 32 5.65 -5.29 9.07
C HIS A 32 4.91 -4.61 10.21
N VAL A 33 5.60 -3.74 10.93
CA VAL A 33 5.01 -2.98 12.03
C VAL A 33 5.06 -1.49 11.74
N LEU A 34 3.95 -0.81 11.95
CA LEU A 34 3.84 0.63 11.86
C LEU A 34 3.53 1.21 13.24
N SER A 35 4.32 2.16 13.68
CA SER A 35 4.11 2.94 14.91
C SER A 35 4.84 4.27 14.82
N LYS A 36 4.46 5.22 15.66
CA LYS A 36 5.24 6.46 15.87
C LYS A 36 6.55 6.23 16.61
N ASP A 37 6.67 5.14 17.37
CA ASP A 37 7.88 4.77 18.10
C ASP A 37 8.83 3.94 17.22
N GLU A 38 9.29 4.53 16.14
CA GLU A 38 10.29 3.88 15.26
C GLU A 38 11.60 3.57 16.01
N SER A 39 11.96 4.39 17.00
CA SER A 39 13.16 4.16 17.79
C SER A 39 13.05 2.91 18.67
N GLY A 40 11.87 2.64 19.20
CA GLY A 40 11.55 1.41 19.94
C GLY A 40 11.60 0.19 19.03
N LEU A 41 10.97 0.26 17.84
CA LEU A 41 11.00 -0.81 16.85
C LEU A 41 12.43 -1.16 16.44
N ASN A 42 13.26 -0.15 16.15
CA ASN A 42 14.66 -0.34 15.78
C ASN A 42 15.50 -0.99 16.90
N LYS A 43 15.30 -0.59 18.17
CA LYS A 43 15.98 -1.20 19.32
C LYS A 43 15.64 -2.67 19.50
N LYS A 44 14.39 -3.05 19.21
CA LYS A 44 13.90 -4.43 19.26
C LYS A 44 14.17 -5.21 17.98
N LYS A 45 14.77 -4.57 16.95
CA LYS A 45 15.02 -5.14 15.62
C LYS A 45 13.74 -5.63 14.91
N ILE A 46 12.64 -4.98 15.15
CA ILE A 46 11.36 -5.28 14.50
C ILE A 46 11.34 -4.61 13.13
N HIS A 47 10.89 -5.33 12.10
CA HIS A 47 10.79 -4.81 10.75
C HIS A 47 9.71 -3.73 10.65
N SER A 48 10.13 -2.49 10.42
CA SER A 48 9.22 -1.37 10.23
C SER A 48 8.63 -1.38 8.81
N SER A 49 7.39 -0.89 8.67
CA SER A 49 6.76 -0.72 7.36
C SER A 49 7.53 0.29 6.50
N ASN A 50 7.51 0.07 5.18
CA ASN A 50 8.20 0.93 4.23
C ASN A 50 7.30 2.09 3.73
N TYR A 51 7.91 3.09 3.07
CA TYR A 51 7.20 4.25 2.53
C TYR A 51 6.10 3.89 1.52
N LEU A 52 6.27 2.81 0.74
CA LEU A 52 5.25 2.36 -0.23
C LEU A 52 4.00 1.81 0.45
N GLU A 53 4.13 1.31 1.66
CA GLU A 53 2.99 0.85 2.48
C GLU A 53 2.33 2.01 3.21
N GLN A 54 3.12 2.98 3.69
CA GLN A 54 2.64 4.11 4.45
C GLN A 54 1.97 5.18 3.59
N LEU A 55 2.43 5.35 2.34
CA LEU A 55 2.00 6.39 1.42
C LEU A 55 1.16 5.84 0.27
N ASP A 56 0.31 6.65 -0.30
CA ASP A 56 -0.64 6.24 -1.34
C ASP A 56 -0.08 6.41 -2.77
N ILE A 57 1.24 6.25 -2.91
CA ILE A 57 2.01 6.49 -4.14
C ILE A 57 1.48 5.67 -5.32
N LEU A 58 1.30 4.36 -5.11
CA LEU A 58 0.86 3.44 -6.17
C LEU A 58 -0.56 3.76 -6.64
N ARG A 59 -1.45 4.08 -5.72
CA ARG A 59 -2.83 4.41 -6.04
C ARG A 59 -2.92 5.68 -6.87
N TYR A 60 -2.32 6.77 -6.39
CA TYR A 60 -2.34 8.03 -7.12
C TYR A 60 -1.55 7.96 -8.42
N GLY A 61 -0.46 7.21 -8.49
CA GLY A 61 0.27 6.95 -9.72
C GLY A 61 -0.57 6.26 -10.78
N ILE A 62 -1.35 5.24 -10.41
CA ILE A 62 -2.29 4.56 -11.33
C ILE A 62 -3.41 5.50 -11.78
N ILE A 63 -4.01 6.26 -10.85
CA ILE A 63 -5.06 7.23 -11.18
C ILE A 63 -4.53 8.30 -12.14
N GLY A 64 -3.33 8.81 -11.88
CA GLY A 64 -2.67 9.79 -12.73
C GLY A 64 -2.34 9.23 -14.12
N ALA A 65 -1.85 7.97 -14.20
CA ALA A 65 -1.60 7.29 -15.48
C ALA A 65 -2.88 7.16 -16.32
N ILE A 66 -4.00 6.77 -15.70
CA ILE A 66 -5.29 6.66 -16.39
C ILE A 66 -5.75 8.03 -16.89
N ALA A 67 -5.65 9.07 -16.06
CA ALA A 67 -6.01 10.43 -16.45
C ALA A 67 -5.13 10.94 -17.61
N GLY A 68 -3.80 10.74 -17.51
CA GLY A 68 -2.86 11.10 -18.56
C GLY A 68 -3.10 10.34 -19.87
N PHE A 69 -3.48 9.06 -19.79
CA PHE A 69 -3.85 8.26 -20.97
C PHE A 69 -5.09 8.80 -21.65
N ILE A 70 -6.15 9.13 -20.89
CA ILE A 70 -7.38 9.71 -21.43
C ILE A 70 -7.10 11.06 -22.10
N ILE A 71 -6.32 11.94 -21.43
CA ILE A 71 -5.90 13.23 -21.99
C ILE A 71 -5.10 13.00 -23.27
N GLY A 72 -4.18 12.04 -23.27
CA GLY A 72 -3.38 11.68 -24.44
C GLY A 72 -4.22 11.26 -25.63
N LEU A 73 -5.26 10.43 -25.40
CA LEU A 73 -6.21 10.05 -26.45
C LEU A 73 -6.97 11.27 -27.01
N MET A 74 -7.43 12.17 -26.13
CA MET A 74 -8.14 13.38 -26.56
C MET A 74 -7.24 14.29 -27.40
N VAL A 75 -5.98 14.47 -26.98
CA VAL A 75 -5.01 15.29 -27.73
C VAL A 75 -4.70 14.64 -29.08
N ALA A 76 -4.44 13.34 -29.13
CA ALA A 76 -4.19 12.63 -30.39
C ALA A 76 -5.38 12.74 -31.36
N TRP A 77 -6.61 12.52 -30.85
CA TRP A 77 -7.83 12.70 -31.65
C TRP A 77 -7.99 14.14 -32.18
N PHE A 78 -7.71 15.13 -31.33
CA PHE A 78 -7.76 16.55 -31.74
C PHE A 78 -6.76 16.85 -32.85
N LEU A 79 -5.52 16.38 -32.74
CA LEU A 79 -4.46 16.58 -33.73
C LEU A 79 -4.82 15.91 -35.07
N ASP A 80 -5.38 14.71 -35.04
CA ASP A 80 -5.85 14.02 -36.25
C ASP A 80 -7.03 14.73 -36.91
N SER A 81 -7.90 15.36 -36.13
CA SER A 81 -9.08 16.05 -36.64
C SER A 81 -8.74 17.43 -37.26
N VAL A 82 -7.91 18.21 -36.58
CA VAL A 82 -7.57 19.60 -36.96
C VAL A 82 -6.38 19.64 -37.92
N LYS A 83 -5.49 18.62 -37.86
CA LYS A 83 -4.26 18.51 -38.67
C LYS A 83 -3.41 19.79 -38.70
N PRO A 84 -3.09 20.38 -37.52
CA PRO A 84 -2.42 21.67 -37.45
C PRO A 84 -0.99 21.63 -38.07
N PHE A 85 -0.38 20.45 -38.18
CA PHE A 85 0.95 20.21 -38.73
C PHE A 85 0.91 19.63 -40.15
N GLY A 86 -0.26 19.61 -40.80
CA GLY A 86 -0.46 19.05 -42.12
C GLY A 86 -0.98 17.59 -42.13
N PRO A 87 -1.29 17.04 -43.35
CA PRO A 87 -1.92 15.73 -43.45
C PRO A 87 -0.96 14.55 -43.25
N ASP A 88 0.36 14.78 -43.30
CA ASP A 88 1.37 13.71 -43.38
C ASP A 88 2.09 13.46 -42.04
N VAL A 89 1.41 13.71 -40.90
CA VAL A 89 2.00 13.41 -39.57
C VAL A 89 2.00 11.91 -39.36
N PRO A 90 3.17 11.28 -39.12
CA PRO A 90 3.25 9.84 -38.90
C PRO A 90 2.47 9.43 -37.64
N ALA A 91 1.76 8.29 -37.70
CA ALA A 91 0.97 7.76 -36.56
C ALA A 91 1.79 7.57 -35.27
N ILE A 92 3.10 7.36 -35.40
CA ILE A 92 4.00 7.22 -34.25
C ILE A 92 3.99 8.46 -33.34
N VAL A 93 3.69 9.66 -33.88
CA VAL A 93 3.60 10.90 -33.10
C VAL A 93 2.43 10.83 -32.13
N ASN A 94 1.27 10.33 -32.57
CA ASN A 94 0.09 10.15 -31.70
C ASN A 94 0.36 9.14 -30.58
N TYR A 95 1.03 8.02 -30.89
CA TYR A 95 1.42 7.05 -29.86
C TYR A 95 2.42 7.64 -28.87
N ALA A 96 3.37 8.44 -29.35
CA ALA A 96 4.34 9.12 -28.50
C ALA A 96 3.65 10.12 -27.54
N ILE A 97 2.70 10.91 -28.03
CA ILE A 97 1.92 11.86 -27.24
C ILE A 97 1.15 11.11 -26.14
N ILE A 98 0.43 10.03 -26.49
CA ILE A 98 -0.31 9.24 -25.51
C ILE A 98 0.66 8.67 -24.47
N GLY A 99 1.79 8.11 -24.89
CA GLY A 99 2.78 7.53 -23.99
C GLY A 99 3.37 8.58 -23.03
N VAL A 100 3.78 9.73 -23.54
CA VAL A 100 4.35 10.83 -22.73
C VAL A 100 3.35 11.35 -21.72
N LEU A 101 2.10 11.60 -22.14
CA LEU A 101 1.06 12.10 -21.23
C LEU A 101 0.66 11.06 -20.17
N THR A 102 0.65 9.78 -20.53
CA THR A 102 0.43 8.69 -19.58
C THR A 102 1.53 8.63 -18.51
N LEU A 103 2.80 8.68 -18.92
CA LEU A 103 3.94 8.65 -18.01
C LEU A 103 4.00 9.91 -17.15
N PHE A 104 3.71 11.07 -17.74
CA PHE A 104 3.65 12.33 -16.99
C PHE A 104 2.53 12.29 -15.94
N GLY A 105 1.35 11.80 -16.30
CA GLY A 105 0.25 11.63 -15.35
C GLY A 105 0.58 10.65 -14.22
N ALA A 106 1.26 9.54 -14.54
CA ALA A 106 1.74 8.61 -13.52
C ALA A 106 2.73 9.25 -12.55
N TRP A 107 3.66 10.05 -13.06
CA TRP A 107 4.65 10.76 -12.26
C TRP A 107 3.99 11.81 -11.35
N GLU A 108 3.14 12.67 -11.90
CA GLU A 108 2.38 13.67 -11.14
C GLU A 108 1.51 13.01 -10.05
N GLY A 109 0.80 11.93 -10.41
CA GLY A 109 0.03 11.16 -9.45
C GLY A 109 0.91 10.58 -8.35
N GLY A 110 2.08 10.03 -8.69
CA GLY A 110 3.05 9.52 -7.73
C GLY A 110 3.52 10.60 -6.74
N LEU A 111 3.83 11.80 -7.23
CA LEU A 111 4.19 12.94 -6.37
C LEU A 111 3.06 13.33 -5.41
N THR A 112 1.82 13.39 -5.91
CA THR A 112 0.64 13.63 -5.06
C THR A 112 0.48 12.55 -4.00
N GLY A 113 0.79 11.29 -4.35
CA GLY A 113 0.73 10.16 -3.45
C GLY A 113 1.77 10.17 -2.33
N ILE A 114 2.90 10.85 -2.52
CA ILE A 114 3.94 11.04 -1.48
C ILE A 114 3.40 11.89 -0.31
N ASP A 115 2.55 12.86 -0.58
CA ASP A 115 1.94 13.71 0.45
C ASP A 115 0.66 13.09 1.07
N SER A 116 0.27 11.91 0.60
CA SER A 116 -0.99 11.27 0.99
C SER A 116 -0.72 9.98 1.78
N GLU A 117 -1.30 9.89 2.98
CA GLU A 117 -1.30 8.65 3.77
C GLU A 117 -2.08 7.55 3.03
N ASN A 118 -1.56 6.33 3.04
CA ASN A 118 -2.21 5.19 2.41
C ASN A 118 -3.62 4.98 2.99
N LYS A 119 -4.64 4.94 2.12
CA LYS A 119 -6.05 4.80 2.54
C LYS A 119 -6.34 3.58 3.41
N LYS A 120 -5.55 2.51 3.28
CA LYS A 120 -5.68 1.33 4.13
C LYS A 120 -5.17 1.60 5.54
N ILE A 121 -4.14 2.43 5.68
CA ILE A 121 -3.54 2.79 6.96
C ILE A 121 -4.30 3.94 7.63
N THR A 122 -4.88 4.86 6.88
CA THR A 122 -5.68 5.99 7.40
C THR A 122 -6.77 5.52 8.37
N LEU A 123 -7.28 4.30 8.22
CA LEU A 123 -8.27 3.71 9.15
C LEU A 123 -7.73 3.53 10.59
N PHE A 124 -6.42 3.47 10.75
CA PHE A 124 -5.73 3.26 12.03
C PHE A 124 -5.01 4.52 12.51
N HIS A 125 -5.23 5.65 11.85
CA HIS A 125 -4.56 6.90 12.13
C HIS A 125 -4.70 7.34 13.60
N ASP A 126 -5.91 7.22 14.18
CA ASP A 126 -6.17 7.60 15.56
C ASP A 126 -5.52 6.64 16.55
N ASP A 127 -5.50 5.33 16.26
CA ASP A 127 -4.82 4.33 17.08
C ASP A 127 -3.30 4.58 17.08
N LEU A 128 -2.72 4.83 15.90
CA LEU A 128 -1.30 5.18 15.75
C LEU A 128 -0.96 6.51 16.44
N LYS A 129 -1.88 7.49 16.42
CA LYS A 129 -1.71 8.73 17.17
C LYS A 129 -1.74 8.52 18.69
N ALA A 130 -2.55 7.58 19.16
CA ALA A 130 -2.62 7.19 20.56
C ALA A 130 -1.36 6.46 21.04
N GLY A 131 -0.50 6.02 20.12
CA GLY A 131 0.75 5.31 20.42
C GLY A 131 0.67 3.81 20.22
N ASP A 132 -0.39 3.30 19.61
CA ASP A 132 -0.52 1.89 19.31
C ASP A 132 0.43 1.46 18.17
N TYR A 133 0.67 0.16 18.11
CA TYR A 133 1.45 -0.53 17.10
C TYR A 133 0.52 -1.30 16.18
N LEU A 134 0.57 -1.01 14.89
CA LEU A 134 -0.15 -1.72 13.85
C LEU A 134 0.76 -2.80 13.26
N ILE A 135 0.41 -4.06 13.49
CA ILE A 135 1.12 -5.22 12.98
C ILE A 135 0.41 -5.72 11.73
N MET A 136 1.10 -5.70 10.61
CA MET A 136 0.63 -6.18 9.32
C MET A 136 1.28 -7.52 9.01
N ILE A 137 0.47 -8.59 8.93
CA ILE A 137 0.94 -9.94 8.68
C ILE A 137 0.45 -10.40 7.31
N TYR A 138 1.38 -10.57 6.38
CA TYR A 138 1.10 -11.01 5.01
C TYR A 138 1.09 -12.54 4.93
N ALA A 139 -0.07 -13.15 5.13
CA ALA A 139 -0.22 -14.59 5.12
C ALA A 139 -0.51 -15.14 3.71
N LYS A 140 0.23 -16.16 3.32
CA LYS A 140 -0.13 -17.02 2.19
C LYS A 140 -1.32 -17.89 2.59
N GLU A 141 -2.10 -18.35 1.62
CA GLU A 141 -3.29 -19.18 1.87
C GLU A 141 -3.02 -20.37 2.82
N ALA A 142 -1.88 -21.03 2.64
CA ALA A 142 -1.46 -22.13 3.50
C ALA A 142 -1.14 -21.73 4.96
N SER A 143 -0.85 -20.46 5.22
CA SER A 143 -0.42 -19.95 6.53
C SER A 143 -1.53 -19.14 7.24
N GLU A 144 -2.66 -18.88 6.59
CA GLU A 144 -3.73 -18.03 7.13
C GLU A 144 -4.29 -18.56 8.46
N GLU A 145 -4.61 -19.85 8.49
CA GLU A 145 -5.17 -20.50 9.70
C GLU A 145 -4.13 -20.59 10.83
N LEU A 146 -2.85 -20.81 10.47
CA LEU A 146 -1.75 -20.84 11.43
C LEU A 146 -1.61 -19.46 12.12
N VAL A 147 -1.58 -18.38 11.33
CA VAL A 147 -1.48 -17.01 11.86
C VAL A 147 -2.65 -16.70 12.78
N LYS A 148 -3.89 -16.95 12.35
CA LYS A 148 -5.08 -16.71 13.19
C LYS A 148 -5.03 -17.47 14.51
N LYS A 149 -4.77 -18.79 14.43
CA LYS A 149 -4.72 -19.63 15.62
C LYS A 149 -3.62 -19.22 16.59
N LEU A 150 -2.45 -18.84 16.08
CA LEU A 150 -1.34 -18.34 16.88
C LEU A 150 -1.74 -17.04 17.61
N MET A 151 -2.29 -16.09 16.87
CA MET A 151 -2.68 -14.79 17.43
C MET A 151 -3.79 -14.94 18.46
N GLU A 152 -4.84 -15.72 18.18
CA GLU A 152 -5.95 -15.96 19.11
C GLU A 152 -5.55 -16.71 20.37
N SER A 153 -4.62 -17.69 20.27
CA SER A 153 -4.24 -18.53 21.40
C SER A 153 -3.12 -17.97 22.25
N GLN A 154 -2.17 -17.22 21.67
CA GLN A 154 -0.96 -16.78 22.37
C GLN A 154 -0.94 -15.25 22.58
N HIS A 155 -1.66 -14.50 21.75
CA HIS A 155 -1.65 -13.03 21.77
C HIS A 155 -3.06 -12.42 21.79
N PRO A 156 -3.91 -12.79 22.76
CA PRO A 156 -5.29 -12.27 22.87
C PRO A 156 -5.33 -10.75 23.14
N GLU A 157 -4.21 -10.16 23.57
CA GLU A 157 -4.07 -8.70 23.76
C GLU A 157 -3.98 -7.93 22.44
N ALA A 158 -3.57 -8.58 21.36
CA ALA A 158 -3.51 -7.99 20.03
C ALA A 158 -4.86 -8.15 19.33
N LYS A 159 -5.54 -7.05 19.07
CA LYS A 159 -6.88 -7.06 18.48
C LYS A 159 -6.79 -7.15 16.95
N LEU A 160 -7.46 -8.13 16.34
CA LEU A 160 -7.66 -8.14 14.90
C LEU A 160 -8.54 -6.96 14.51
N ALA A 161 -7.99 -6.00 13.78
CA ALA A 161 -8.66 -4.77 13.43
C ALA A 161 -9.20 -4.77 12.00
N ALA A 162 -8.55 -5.48 11.09
CA ALA A 162 -9.01 -5.65 9.71
C ALA A 162 -8.35 -6.84 9.00
N VAL A 163 -8.97 -7.28 7.90
CA VAL A 163 -8.40 -8.27 6.99
C VAL A 163 -8.52 -7.77 5.55
N ASP A 164 -7.42 -7.71 4.84
CA ASP A 164 -7.37 -7.33 3.43
C ASP A 164 -7.15 -8.56 2.53
N ALA A 165 -8.23 -8.99 1.88
CA ALA A 165 -8.19 -10.09 0.93
C ALA A 165 -7.59 -9.68 -0.44
N SER A 166 -7.55 -8.38 -0.72
CA SER A 166 -7.12 -7.80 -2.00
C SER A 166 -5.89 -6.90 -1.82
N PHE A 167 -4.97 -7.31 -0.97
CA PHE A 167 -3.79 -6.51 -0.59
C PHE A 167 -3.03 -5.91 -1.79
N TYR A 168 -2.85 -6.69 -2.87
CA TYR A 168 -2.15 -6.22 -4.07
C TYR A 168 -2.91 -5.17 -4.88
N ASN A 169 -4.20 -4.93 -4.62
CA ASN A 169 -4.97 -3.94 -5.33
C ASN A 169 -4.99 -2.61 -4.55
N PRO A 170 -4.24 -1.59 -4.99
CA PRO A 170 -4.19 -0.30 -4.30
C PRO A 170 -5.50 0.50 -4.40
N LEU A 171 -6.41 0.10 -5.28
CA LEU A 171 -7.69 0.79 -5.48
C LEU A 171 -8.79 0.28 -4.54
N THR A 172 -8.56 -0.84 -3.83
CA THR A 172 -9.52 -1.36 -2.85
C THR A 172 -9.50 -0.56 -1.55
N THR A 173 -10.64 -0.56 -0.87
CA THR A 173 -10.78 0.04 0.47
C THR A 173 -10.83 -1.06 1.51
N LEU A 174 -10.13 -0.85 2.62
CA LEU A 174 -10.17 -1.72 3.78
C LEU A 174 -11.38 -1.34 4.64
N LYS A 175 -11.97 -2.32 5.35
CA LYS A 175 -12.99 -2.09 6.38
C LYS A 175 -12.47 -2.60 7.71
N ARG A 176 -12.68 -1.79 8.75
CA ARG A 176 -12.40 -2.19 10.14
C ARG A 176 -13.45 -3.21 10.61
N ILE A 177 -13.00 -4.23 11.37
CA ILE A 177 -13.83 -5.27 11.97
C ILE A 177 -14.34 -4.81 13.33
#